data_6d4807ab25af6d38c27424cd3d1ce2c2
#
_entry.id   6d4807ab25af6d38c27424cd3d1ce2c2
#
_cell.length_a   1.000
_cell.length_b   1.000
_cell.length_c   1.000
_cell.angle_alpha   90.00
_cell.angle_beta   90.00
_cell.angle_gamma   90.00
#
_symmetry.space_group_name_H-M   'P 1'
#
loop_
_entity.id
_entity.type
_entity.pdbx_description
1 polymer ?
#
loop_
_entity_poly.entity_id
_entity_poly.type
_entity_poly.pdbx_seq_one_letter_code
_entity_poly.pdbx_strand_id
1 'polypeptide(L)'
;MRVVPAADLGAAKLLEVFNAGFSDYLVPLRLDEATLRAHVHENDIALDRSPVALAEEPAAFALLGIREGDAWIGGMATVPAKRRSGLARQMLDAAIDSAREAGCSTVWLEVVDRNAAAVALYEARGFAQVRDLGVWSLPALDRAGEATRRVDEYEAHAWIAAHREEREPWQRADGTLARLREAGAALRGLVLERSGEVTGAVVYRDATTAGVFQLAADDDEAAAALLCAAANGRDLHVTNAPVDGRVSRVLAERGANAIAGQREMRLDLSP
;
A
#
# COMPACT_ATOMS: atom_id res chain seq x y z
N MET A 1 -3.13 -12.46 29.20
CA MET A 1 -2.82 -12.21 27.78
C MET A 1 -1.38 -11.74 27.70
N ARG A 2 -0.58 -12.28 26.80
CA ARG A 2 0.83 -11.90 26.54
C ARG A 2 0.96 -11.33 25.15
N VAL A 3 1.95 -10.49 24.93
CA VAL A 3 2.34 -10.02 23.60
C VAL A 3 3.51 -10.88 23.15
N VAL A 4 3.42 -11.41 21.93
CA VAL A 4 4.45 -12.25 21.31
C VAL A 4 4.72 -11.74 19.88
N PRO A 5 5.89 -12.02 19.31
CA PRO A 5 6.14 -11.77 17.89
C PRO A 5 5.22 -12.62 16.99
N ALA A 6 4.80 -12.07 15.86
CA ALA A 6 4.01 -12.82 14.86
C ALA A 6 4.79 -14.04 14.32
N ALA A 7 6.10 -13.98 14.29
CA ALA A 7 6.98 -15.09 13.90
C ALA A 7 6.75 -16.36 14.74
N ASP A 8 6.35 -16.20 16.01
CA ASP A 8 6.11 -17.32 16.94
C ASP A 8 4.80 -18.08 16.65
N LEU A 9 3.89 -17.51 15.83
CA LEU A 9 2.60 -18.12 15.53
C LEU A 9 2.66 -19.17 14.43
N GLY A 10 3.54 -18.99 13.46
CA GLY A 10 3.51 -19.69 12.19
C GLY A 10 2.43 -19.14 11.23
N ALA A 11 2.60 -19.42 9.94
CA ALA A 11 1.80 -18.81 8.87
C ALA A 11 0.29 -19.09 8.98
N ALA A 12 -0.10 -20.31 9.34
CA ALA A 12 -1.50 -20.70 9.42
C ALA A 12 -2.26 -19.91 10.51
N LYS A 13 -1.72 -19.81 11.71
CA LYS A 13 -2.35 -19.04 12.80
C LYS A 13 -2.34 -17.55 12.56
N LEU A 14 -1.28 -17.02 11.92
CA LEU A 14 -1.24 -15.62 11.52
C LEU A 14 -2.34 -15.32 10.49
N LEU A 15 -2.53 -16.21 9.50
CA LEU A 15 -3.60 -16.08 8.50
C LEU A 15 -5.00 -16.14 9.16
N GLU A 16 -5.20 -17.05 10.11
CA GLU A 16 -6.47 -17.18 10.83
C GLU A 16 -6.82 -15.89 11.57
N VAL A 17 -5.90 -15.34 12.39
CA VAL A 17 -6.16 -14.12 13.14
C VAL A 17 -6.31 -12.90 12.23
N PHE A 18 -5.56 -12.85 11.13
CA PHE A 18 -5.71 -11.81 10.11
C PHE A 18 -7.12 -11.82 9.55
N ASN A 19 -7.56 -12.94 8.98
CA ASN A 19 -8.88 -13.08 8.38
C ASN A 19 -10.02 -12.89 9.40
N ALA A 20 -9.84 -13.36 10.63
CA ALA A 20 -10.81 -13.14 11.71
C ALA A 20 -10.92 -11.66 12.10
N GLY A 21 -9.79 -10.95 12.17
CA GLY A 21 -9.74 -9.54 12.53
C GLY A 21 -10.39 -8.62 11.49
N PHE A 22 -10.32 -9.01 10.21
CA PHE A 22 -10.89 -8.26 9.07
C PHE A 22 -12.22 -8.83 8.56
N SER A 23 -12.83 -9.81 9.24
CA SER A 23 -14.02 -10.54 8.76
C SER A 23 -15.26 -9.65 8.51
N ASP A 24 -15.36 -8.53 9.19
CA ASP A 24 -16.43 -7.52 9.07
C ASP A 24 -15.89 -6.14 8.72
N TYR A 25 -14.73 -6.09 8.07
CA TYR A 25 -14.08 -4.82 7.72
C TYR A 25 -14.87 -4.08 6.63
N LEU A 26 -14.72 -2.74 6.62
CA LEU A 26 -15.43 -1.83 5.72
C LEU A 26 -15.20 -2.11 4.23
N VAL A 27 -14.06 -2.67 3.91
CA VAL A 27 -13.68 -3.16 2.58
C VAL A 27 -13.43 -4.66 2.70
N PRO A 28 -14.05 -5.51 1.88
CA PRO A 28 -13.82 -6.95 1.94
C PRO A 28 -12.32 -7.27 1.82
N LEU A 29 -11.77 -7.88 2.87
CA LEU A 29 -10.36 -8.24 2.94
C LEU A 29 -10.24 -9.65 3.50
N ARG A 30 -9.88 -10.58 2.64
CA ARG A 30 -9.58 -11.95 3.01
C ARG A 30 -8.37 -12.44 2.23
N LEU A 31 -7.39 -12.95 2.92
CA LEU A 31 -6.16 -13.48 2.33
C LEU A 31 -6.21 -15.01 2.32
N ASP A 32 -5.50 -15.60 1.39
CA ASP A 32 -4.98 -16.95 1.47
C ASP A 32 -3.51 -16.91 1.91
N GLU A 33 -2.92 -18.09 2.09
CA GLU A 33 -1.54 -18.19 2.57
C GLU A 33 -0.52 -17.60 1.57
N ALA A 34 -0.78 -17.75 0.27
CA ALA A 34 0.12 -17.21 -0.76
C ALA A 34 0.08 -15.67 -0.76
N THR A 35 -1.11 -15.10 -0.67
CA THR A 35 -1.31 -13.64 -0.60
C THR A 35 -0.74 -13.05 0.68
N LEU A 36 -0.88 -13.73 1.84
CA LEU A 36 -0.27 -13.29 3.09
C LEU A 36 1.27 -13.31 2.98
N ARG A 37 1.86 -14.36 2.42
CA ARG A 37 3.31 -14.41 2.19
C ARG A 37 3.79 -13.32 1.26
N ALA A 38 3.06 -13.08 0.17
CA ALA A 38 3.36 -11.98 -0.75
C ALA A 38 3.30 -10.63 -0.02
N HIS A 39 2.23 -10.38 0.74
CA HIS A 39 2.08 -9.16 1.54
C HIS A 39 3.25 -8.94 2.52
N VAL A 40 3.67 -10.00 3.22
CA VAL A 40 4.82 -9.97 4.14
C VAL A 40 6.11 -9.63 3.39
N HIS A 41 6.37 -10.29 2.27
CA HIS A 41 7.59 -10.09 1.48
C HIS A 41 7.62 -8.72 0.78
N GLU A 42 6.57 -8.38 0.05
CA GLU A 42 6.49 -7.15 -0.77
C GLU A 42 6.56 -5.87 0.10
N ASN A 43 6.18 -5.96 1.36
CA ASN A 43 6.10 -4.81 2.27
C ASN A 43 7.14 -4.83 3.40
N ASP A 44 8.14 -5.72 3.33
CA ASP A 44 9.20 -5.87 4.34
C ASP A 44 8.65 -6.03 5.77
N ILE A 45 7.57 -6.81 5.91
CA ILE A 45 6.98 -7.06 7.23
C ILE A 45 7.95 -7.89 8.08
N ALA A 46 8.46 -7.30 9.14
CA ALA A 46 9.31 -7.93 10.14
C ALA A 46 8.43 -8.71 11.13
N LEU A 47 8.18 -9.99 10.88
CA LEU A 47 7.31 -10.82 11.73
C LEU A 47 7.83 -10.98 13.15
N ASP A 48 9.15 -10.93 13.34
CA ASP A 48 9.82 -10.94 14.64
C ASP A 48 9.60 -9.65 15.47
N ARG A 49 9.19 -8.56 14.78
CA ARG A 49 8.90 -7.25 15.36
C ARG A 49 7.42 -6.88 15.30
N SER A 50 6.60 -7.73 14.71
CA SER A 50 5.16 -7.55 14.58
C SER A 50 4.44 -8.12 15.80
N PRO A 51 3.84 -7.30 16.69
CA PRO A 51 3.24 -7.78 17.92
C PRO A 51 1.90 -8.48 17.68
N VAL A 52 1.66 -9.55 18.43
CA VAL A 52 0.39 -10.27 18.49
C VAL A 52 -0.02 -10.46 19.96
N ALA A 53 -1.25 -10.10 20.28
CA ALA A 53 -1.86 -10.38 21.57
C ALA A 53 -2.36 -11.83 21.61
N LEU A 54 -1.73 -12.67 22.42
CA LEU A 54 -2.00 -14.08 22.55
C LEU A 54 -2.57 -14.42 23.94
N ALA A 55 -3.74 -15.07 23.92
CA ALA A 55 -4.30 -15.76 25.10
C ALA A 55 -4.19 -17.28 24.88
N GLU A 56 -5.30 -18.01 24.85
CA GLU A 56 -5.35 -19.38 24.31
C GLU A 56 -5.21 -19.34 22.78
N GLU A 57 -5.87 -18.36 22.14
CA GLU A 57 -5.77 -18.07 20.71
C GLU A 57 -5.36 -16.62 20.47
N PRO A 58 -4.77 -16.30 19.29
CA PRO A 58 -4.45 -14.94 18.92
C PRO A 58 -5.72 -14.06 18.83
N ALA A 59 -5.67 -12.86 19.43
CA ALA A 59 -6.83 -11.99 19.58
C ALA A 59 -6.70 -10.64 18.86
N ALA A 60 -5.48 -10.16 18.67
CA ALA A 60 -5.18 -8.92 17.96
C ALA A 60 -3.73 -8.95 17.46
N PHE A 61 -3.42 -8.15 16.46
CA PHE A 61 -2.07 -8.04 15.89
C PHE A 61 -1.83 -6.66 15.30
N ALA A 62 -0.55 -6.31 15.10
CA ALA A 62 -0.10 -5.27 14.21
C ALA A 62 1.10 -5.78 13.40
N LEU A 63 1.00 -5.78 12.07
CA LEU A 63 2.10 -6.13 11.18
C LEU A 63 2.95 -4.90 10.90
N LEU A 64 4.25 -5.00 11.13
CA LEU A 64 5.18 -3.90 11.05
C LEU A 64 6.18 -4.12 9.92
N GLY A 65 6.11 -3.30 8.86
CA GLY A 65 7.14 -3.19 7.82
C GLY A 65 8.25 -2.26 8.29
N ILE A 66 9.51 -2.54 7.91
CA ILE A 66 10.67 -1.72 8.27
C ILE A 66 11.54 -1.53 7.05
N ARG A 67 11.84 -0.27 6.70
CA ARG A 67 12.70 0.13 5.58
C ARG A 67 13.47 1.41 5.93
N GLU A 68 14.80 1.41 5.76
CA GLU A 68 15.65 2.61 5.73
C GLU A 68 15.39 3.63 6.88
N GLY A 69 15.06 3.13 8.09
CA GLY A 69 14.77 3.99 9.24
C GLY A 69 13.33 4.47 9.35
N ASP A 70 12.44 4.01 8.47
CA ASP A 70 11.00 4.16 8.56
C ASP A 70 10.32 2.84 8.93
N ALA A 71 9.23 2.91 9.68
CA ALA A 71 8.33 1.80 9.93
C ALA A 71 6.95 2.05 9.30
N TRP A 72 6.23 0.97 9.03
CA TRP A 72 4.88 1.03 8.47
C TRP A 72 3.98 -0.03 9.10
N ILE A 73 2.80 0.37 9.56
CA ILE A 73 1.78 -0.57 10.05
C ILE A 73 0.95 -1.05 8.86
N GLY A 74 1.33 -2.21 8.30
CA GLY A 74 0.75 -2.81 7.10
C GLY A 74 -0.52 -3.61 7.32
N GLY A 75 -0.98 -3.68 8.56
CA GLY A 75 -2.22 -4.33 8.94
C GLY A 75 -2.33 -4.40 10.45
N MET A 76 -3.44 -3.92 11.00
CA MET A 76 -3.73 -3.99 12.43
C MET A 76 -5.20 -4.32 12.64
N ALA A 77 -5.47 -5.35 13.42
CA ALA A 77 -6.84 -5.72 13.73
C ALA A 77 -6.98 -6.38 15.11
N THR A 78 -8.20 -6.32 15.63
CA THR A 78 -8.64 -7.09 16.79
C THR A 78 -9.83 -7.94 16.36
N VAL A 79 -9.81 -9.24 16.71
CA VAL A 79 -10.93 -10.13 16.39
C VAL A 79 -12.23 -9.59 17.00
N PRO A 80 -13.38 -9.67 16.31
CA PRO A 80 -14.62 -9.01 16.73
C PRO A 80 -15.01 -9.28 18.19
N ALA A 81 -14.91 -10.53 18.63
CA ALA A 81 -15.26 -10.94 20.02
C ALA A 81 -14.34 -10.33 21.10
N LYS A 82 -13.21 -9.74 20.73
CA LYS A 82 -12.24 -9.14 21.66
C LYS A 82 -12.07 -7.64 21.48
N ARG A 83 -12.90 -7.01 20.66
CA ARG A 83 -12.91 -5.55 20.51
C ARG A 83 -13.35 -4.85 21.80
N ARG A 84 -13.04 -3.56 21.91
CA ARG A 84 -13.35 -2.69 23.07
C ARG A 84 -12.72 -3.14 24.38
N SER A 85 -11.70 -4.00 24.33
CA SER A 85 -10.93 -4.49 25.46
C SER A 85 -9.56 -3.80 25.63
N GLY A 86 -9.27 -2.78 24.83
CA GLY A 86 -7.98 -2.07 24.83
C GLY A 86 -6.88 -2.73 23.97
N LEU A 87 -7.14 -3.90 23.35
CA LEU A 87 -6.13 -4.64 22.59
C LEU A 87 -5.59 -3.89 21.38
N ALA A 88 -6.44 -3.18 20.63
CA ALA A 88 -5.96 -2.38 19.49
C ALA A 88 -4.94 -1.34 19.95
N ARG A 89 -5.19 -0.66 21.08
CA ARG A 89 -4.25 0.27 21.69
C ARG A 89 -2.95 -0.43 22.08
N GLN A 90 -3.05 -1.58 22.73
CA GLN A 90 -1.88 -2.35 23.16
C GLN A 90 -1.02 -2.79 21.96
N MET A 91 -1.65 -3.23 20.85
CA MET A 91 -0.92 -3.60 19.63
C MET A 91 -0.26 -2.41 18.97
N LEU A 92 -0.94 -1.26 18.93
CA LEU A 92 -0.37 -0.03 18.39
C LEU A 92 0.83 0.43 19.22
N ASP A 93 0.70 0.47 20.54
CA ASP A 93 1.78 0.87 21.46
C ASP A 93 2.99 -0.08 21.28
N ALA A 94 2.77 -1.40 21.23
CA ALA A 94 3.82 -2.39 21.04
C ALA A 94 4.50 -2.26 19.66
N ALA A 95 3.74 -1.96 18.60
CA ALA A 95 4.31 -1.73 17.26
C ALA A 95 5.18 -0.46 17.23
N ILE A 96 4.74 0.61 17.88
CA ILE A 96 5.52 1.85 18.00
C ILE A 96 6.82 1.60 18.77
N ASP A 97 6.76 0.85 19.88
CA ASP A 97 7.94 0.51 20.67
C ASP A 97 8.90 -0.38 19.85
N SER A 98 8.40 -1.38 19.12
CA SER A 98 9.20 -2.19 18.19
C SER A 98 9.87 -1.36 17.10
N ALA A 99 9.19 -0.34 16.57
CA ALA A 99 9.77 0.57 15.59
C ALA A 99 10.93 1.40 16.20
N ARG A 100 10.75 1.92 17.43
CA ARG A 100 11.83 2.62 18.17
C ARG A 100 13.04 1.74 18.42
N GLU A 101 12.81 0.51 18.89
CA GLU A 101 13.87 -0.48 19.11
C GLU A 101 14.61 -0.87 17.83
N ALA A 102 13.92 -0.80 16.68
CA ALA A 102 14.52 -1.00 15.36
C ALA A 102 15.30 0.23 14.86
N GLY A 103 15.29 1.35 15.60
CA GLY A 103 15.97 2.58 15.22
C GLY A 103 15.22 3.40 14.17
N CYS A 104 13.92 3.16 13.98
CA CYS A 104 13.11 3.95 13.06
C CYS A 104 12.87 5.35 13.62
N SER A 105 12.83 6.34 12.72
CA SER A 105 12.54 7.73 13.04
C SER A 105 11.06 8.08 12.85
N THR A 106 10.33 7.30 12.06
CA THR A 106 8.91 7.53 11.75
C THR A 106 8.13 6.22 11.71
N VAL A 107 6.83 6.32 11.97
CA VAL A 107 5.86 5.24 11.71
C VAL A 107 4.77 5.76 10.80
N TRP A 108 4.53 5.06 9.71
CA TRP A 108 3.50 5.33 8.73
C TRP A 108 2.36 4.32 8.82
N LEU A 109 1.18 4.71 8.38
CA LEU A 109 0.05 3.82 8.15
C LEU A 109 -0.95 4.44 7.17
N GLU A 110 -1.79 3.59 6.57
CA GLU A 110 -3.00 4.02 5.89
C GLU A 110 -4.22 3.47 6.63
N VAL A 111 -5.24 4.31 6.75
CA VAL A 111 -6.52 3.93 7.37
C VAL A 111 -7.69 4.34 6.50
N VAL A 112 -8.65 3.45 6.31
CA VAL A 112 -9.89 3.78 5.59
C VAL A 112 -10.56 4.98 6.28
N ASP A 113 -10.88 6.02 5.52
CA ASP A 113 -11.39 7.32 6.01
C ASP A 113 -12.64 7.19 6.89
N ARG A 114 -13.51 6.23 6.54
CA ARG A 114 -14.75 5.94 7.29
C ARG A 114 -14.53 5.13 8.58
N ASN A 115 -13.30 4.68 8.87
CA ASN A 115 -12.98 3.97 10.11
C ASN A 115 -12.66 4.95 11.24
N ALA A 116 -13.66 5.73 11.67
CA ALA A 116 -13.51 6.77 12.67
C ALA A 116 -12.89 6.29 13.99
N ALA A 117 -13.16 5.04 14.38
CA ALA A 117 -12.60 4.46 15.60
C ALA A 117 -11.09 4.24 15.51
N ALA A 118 -10.60 3.78 14.35
CA ALA A 118 -9.16 3.61 14.13
C ALA A 118 -8.47 4.97 13.98
N VAL A 119 -9.06 5.91 13.23
CA VAL A 119 -8.54 7.28 13.10
C VAL A 119 -8.35 7.92 14.48
N ALA A 120 -9.39 7.90 15.33
CA ALA A 120 -9.30 8.45 16.68
C ALA A 120 -8.23 7.75 17.55
N LEU A 121 -8.03 6.44 17.38
CA LEU A 121 -6.98 5.70 18.08
C LEU A 121 -5.58 6.18 17.64
N TYR A 122 -5.35 6.36 16.36
CA TYR A 122 -4.07 6.83 15.81
C TYR A 122 -3.78 8.27 16.20
N GLU A 123 -4.77 9.17 16.05
CA GLU A 123 -4.65 10.57 16.49
C GLU A 123 -4.33 10.67 17.99
N ALA A 124 -4.98 9.87 18.84
CA ALA A 124 -4.70 9.82 20.27
C ALA A 124 -3.28 9.30 20.61
N ARG A 125 -2.56 8.74 19.64
CA ARG A 125 -1.17 8.32 19.75
C ARG A 125 -0.18 9.26 19.06
N GLY A 126 -0.66 10.40 18.58
CA GLY A 126 0.16 11.44 17.97
C GLY A 126 0.37 11.28 16.47
N PHE A 127 -0.32 10.33 15.81
CA PHE A 127 -0.31 10.30 14.36
C PHE A 127 -1.02 11.51 13.79
N ALA A 128 -0.39 12.18 12.84
CA ALA A 128 -0.96 13.27 12.06
C ALA A 128 -1.28 12.80 10.64
N GLN A 129 -2.41 13.24 10.09
CA GLN A 129 -2.72 13.01 8.68
C GLN A 129 -1.74 13.79 7.80
N VAL A 130 -1.20 13.12 6.79
CA VAL A 130 -0.29 13.72 5.80
C VAL A 130 -1.06 14.08 4.54
N ARG A 131 -1.86 13.14 4.01
CA ARG A 131 -2.66 13.31 2.79
C ARG A 131 -3.77 12.27 2.71
N ASP A 132 -4.70 12.50 1.78
CA ASP A 132 -5.73 11.54 1.40
C ASP A 132 -5.26 10.69 0.22
N LEU A 133 -5.58 9.39 0.26
CA LEU A 133 -5.25 8.40 -0.76
C LEU A 133 -6.50 7.74 -1.29
N GLY A 134 -6.52 7.46 -2.60
CA GLY A 134 -7.59 6.75 -3.28
C GLY A 134 -7.16 5.36 -3.74
N VAL A 135 -8.05 4.39 -3.57
CA VAL A 135 -7.96 3.08 -4.22
C VAL A 135 -8.93 3.09 -5.40
N TRP A 136 -8.41 2.89 -6.60
CA TRP A 136 -9.16 3.09 -7.83
C TRP A 136 -9.25 1.81 -8.66
N SER A 137 -10.41 1.63 -9.31
CA SER A 137 -10.61 0.64 -10.36
C SER A 137 -11.13 1.35 -11.61
N LEU A 138 -10.39 1.25 -12.70
CA LEU A 138 -10.80 1.72 -14.01
C LEU A 138 -11.21 0.50 -14.85
N PRO A 139 -12.50 0.38 -15.23
CA PRO A 139 -12.94 -0.67 -16.13
C PRO A 139 -12.20 -0.56 -17.50
N ALA A 140 -12.10 -1.69 -18.20
CA ALA A 140 -11.52 -1.76 -19.52
C ALA A 140 -12.08 -0.66 -20.45
N LEU A 141 -11.20 0.15 -21.01
CA LEU A 141 -11.57 1.20 -21.96
C LEU A 141 -11.08 0.84 -23.35
N ASP A 142 -12.00 0.84 -24.32
CA ASP A 142 -11.70 0.76 -25.76
C ASP A 142 -11.25 2.11 -26.31
N ARG A 143 -10.17 2.68 -25.79
CA ARG A 143 -9.64 3.94 -26.27
C ARG A 143 -8.16 3.81 -26.61
N ALA A 144 -7.85 4.01 -27.90
CA ALA A 144 -6.50 4.27 -28.34
C ALA A 144 -6.05 5.63 -27.77
N GLY A 145 -5.01 5.62 -26.95
CA GLY A 145 -4.29 6.82 -26.54
C GLY A 145 -3.16 7.16 -27.50
N GLU A 146 -2.35 8.16 -27.15
CA GLU A 146 -1.08 8.42 -27.84
C GLU A 146 -0.19 7.16 -27.82
N ALA A 147 0.65 7.02 -28.84
CA ALA A 147 1.55 5.85 -28.94
C ALA A 147 2.57 5.85 -27.79
N THR A 148 2.55 4.81 -27.02
CA THR A 148 3.54 4.56 -25.97
C THR A 148 4.57 3.54 -26.44
N ARG A 149 5.80 3.62 -25.93
CA ARG A 149 6.87 2.67 -26.20
C ARG A 149 7.10 1.77 -24.99
N ARG A 150 7.18 0.46 -25.22
CA ARG A 150 7.65 -0.46 -24.18
C ARG A 150 9.12 -0.26 -23.93
N VAL A 151 9.46 -0.20 -22.66
CA VAL A 151 10.84 -0.10 -22.19
C VAL A 151 11.07 -1.15 -21.09
N ASP A 152 12.32 -1.33 -20.73
CA ASP A 152 12.64 -2.03 -19.50
C ASP A 152 12.02 -1.28 -18.30
N GLU A 153 11.49 -2.03 -17.34
CA GLU A 153 10.80 -1.40 -16.22
C GLU A 153 11.74 -0.57 -15.32
N TYR A 154 13.04 -0.87 -15.32
CA TYR A 154 14.05 -0.04 -14.64
C TYR A 154 14.23 1.32 -15.34
N GLU A 155 14.18 1.35 -16.70
CA GLU A 155 14.22 2.61 -17.46
C GLU A 155 13.03 3.50 -17.11
N ALA A 156 11.82 2.93 -17.12
CA ALA A 156 10.61 3.65 -16.73
C ALA A 156 10.67 4.14 -15.29
N HIS A 157 11.10 3.27 -14.36
CA HIS A 157 11.24 3.61 -12.94
C HIS A 157 12.27 4.71 -12.71
N ALA A 158 13.43 4.67 -13.39
CA ALA A 158 14.45 5.70 -13.26
C ALA A 158 13.93 7.08 -13.70
N TRP A 159 13.16 7.11 -14.80
CA TRP A 159 12.54 8.36 -15.25
C TRP A 159 11.52 8.87 -14.21
N ILE A 160 10.64 8.00 -13.70
CA ILE A 160 9.65 8.35 -12.66
C ILE A 160 10.35 8.89 -11.41
N ALA A 161 11.40 8.23 -10.95
CA ALA A 161 12.12 8.65 -9.75
C ALA A 161 12.75 10.04 -9.89
N ALA A 162 13.15 10.43 -11.11
CA ALA A 162 13.70 11.74 -11.40
C ALA A 162 12.64 12.86 -11.58
N HIS A 163 11.37 12.49 -11.86
CA HIS A 163 10.31 13.44 -12.22
C HIS A 163 9.10 13.43 -11.28
N ARG A 164 9.04 12.49 -10.32
CA ARG A 164 7.98 12.52 -9.31
C ARG A 164 8.21 13.67 -8.33
N GLU A 165 7.14 14.36 -7.97
CA GLU A 165 7.17 15.50 -7.06
C GLU A 165 7.06 15.10 -5.58
N GLU A 166 6.50 13.91 -5.30
CA GLU A 166 6.18 13.45 -3.97
C GLU A 166 6.68 12.02 -3.70
N ARG A 167 6.83 11.71 -2.41
CA ARG A 167 7.09 10.35 -1.95
C ARG A 167 5.89 9.44 -2.29
N GLU A 168 6.18 8.28 -2.84
CA GLU A 168 5.15 7.25 -2.99
C GLU A 168 4.74 6.65 -1.64
N PRO A 169 3.46 6.30 -1.44
CA PRO A 169 3.02 5.54 -0.28
C PRO A 169 3.74 4.19 -0.20
N TRP A 170 3.80 3.60 1.00
CA TRP A 170 4.60 2.39 1.25
C TRP A 170 4.44 1.28 0.22
N GLN A 171 3.19 0.94 -0.12
CA GLN A 171 2.85 -0.14 -1.05
C GLN A 171 3.20 0.17 -2.52
N ARG A 172 3.57 1.39 -2.83
CA ARG A 172 3.99 1.85 -4.16
C ARG A 172 5.45 2.31 -4.19
N ALA A 173 6.11 2.37 -3.03
CA ALA A 173 7.46 2.87 -2.89
C ALA A 173 8.49 2.02 -3.65
N ASP A 174 9.66 2.57 -3.89
CA ASP A 174 10.77 1.93 -4.60
C ASP A 174 11.17 0.60 -3.93
N GLY A 175 11.11 0.53 -2.60
CA GLY A 175 11.33 -0.70 -1.84
C GLY A 175 10.33 -1.80 -2.21
N THR A 176 9.05 -1.48 -2.37
CA THR A 176 8.04 -2.46 -2.81
C THR A 176 8.33 -2.94 -4.23
N LEU A 177 8.72 -2.05 -5.16
CA LEU A 177 9.12 -2.46 -6.50
C LEU A 177 10.34 -3.39 -6.47
N ALA A 178 11.32 -3.12 -5.59
CA ALA A 178 12.47 -3.99 -5.42
C ALA A 178 12.06 -5.40 -4.96
N ARG A 179 11.19 -5.52 -3.96
CA ARG A 179 10.66 -6.80 -3.48
C ARG A 179 9.83 -7.55 -4.53
N LEU A 180 9.04 -6.83 -5.32
CA LEU A 180 8.29 -7.39 -6.43
C LEU A 180 9.22 -8.00 -7.50
N ARG A 181 10.33 -7.33 -7.81
CA ARG A 181 11.36 -7.83 -8.72
C ARG A 181 12.00 -9.11 -8.19
N GLU A 182 12.40 -9.11 -6.92
CA GLU A 182 12.95 -10.30 -6.25
C GLU A 182 11.99 -11.49 -6.29
N ALA A 183 10.69 -11.22 -6.15
CA ALA A 183 9.64 -12.25 -6.25
C ALA A 183 9.33 -12.68 -7.70
N GLY A 184 9.99 -12.09 -8.70
CA GLY A 184 9.74 -12.40 -10.11
C GLY A 184 8.39 -11.93 -10.64
N ALA A 185 7.84 -10.85 -10.05
CA ALA A 185 6.58 -10.27 -10.52
C ALA A 185 6.72 -9.77 -11.96
N ALA A 186 5.65 -9.96 -12.76
CA ALA A 186 5.61 -9.51 -14.15
C ALA A 186 5.47 -8.00 -14.26
N LEU A 187 6.49 -7.26 -13.82
CA LEU A 187 6.55 -5.81 -13.97
C LEU A 187 6.86 -5.42 -15.42
N ARG A 188 6.29 -4.30 -15.86
CA ARG A 188 6.47 -3.72 -17.20
C ARG A 188 6.65 -2.22 -17.09
N GLY A 189 7.42 -1.66 -18.02
CA GLY A 189 7.61 -0.24 -18.21
C GLY A 189 7.02 0.24 -19.54
N LEU A 190 6.37 1.40 -19.52
CA LEU A 190 6.01 2.17 -20.70
C LEU A 190 6.51 3.59 -20.54
N VAL A 191 6.92 4.21 -21.66
CA VAL A 191 7.17 5.64 -21.76
C VAL A 191 6.31 6.24 -22.85
N LEU A 192 5.95 7.51 -22.68
CA LEU A 192 5.36 8.36 -23.72
C LEU A 192 6.44 9.34 -24.17
N GLU A 193 6.63 9.44 -25.48
CA GLU A 193 7.59 10.35 -26.08
C GLU A 193 6.86 11.37 -26.97
N ARG A 194 7.21 12.65 -26.82
CA ARG A 194 6.75 13.74 -27.69
C ARG A 194 7.97 14.51 -28.21
N SER A 195 8.06 14.70 -29.48
CA SER A 195 9.18 15.44 -30.13
C SER A 195 10.57 14.88 -29.79
N GLY A 196 10.66 13.56 -29.49
CA GLY A 196 11.91 12.89 -29.18
C GLY A 196 12.32 12.95 -27.69
N GLU A 197 11.47 13.54 -26.84
CA GLU A 197 11.68 13.60 -25.38
C GLU A 197 10.64 12.77 -24.65
N VAL A 198 11.04 12.10 -23.56
CA VAL A 198 10.12 11.35 -22.69
C VAL A 198 9.34 12.36 -21.85
N THR A 199 8.02 12.34 -21.98
CA THR A 199 7.08 13.21 -21.25
C THR A 199 6.23 12.47 -20.22
N GLY A 200 6.48 11.19 -20.05
CA GLY A 200 5.84 10.39 -19.02
C GLY A 200 6.28 8.94 -19.03
N ALA A 201 6.18 8.30 -17.87
CA ALA A 201 6.48 6.89 -17.69
C ALA A 201 5.55 6.23 -16.68
N VAL A 202 5.34 4.91 -16.81
CA VAL A 202 4.55 4.09 -15.89
C VAL A 202 5.24 2.76 -15.64
N VAL A 203 5.23 2.32 -14.37
CA VAL A 203 5.57 0.94 -13.97
C VAL A 203 4.30 0.26 -13.47
N TYR A 204 3.99 -0.89 -14.05
CA TYR A 204 2.77 -1.64 -13.74
C TYR A 204 3.01 -3.16 -13.75
N ARG A 205 2.15 -3.89 -13.03
CA ARG A 205 2.10 -5.36 -13.09
C ARG A 205 1.21 -5.78 -14.28
N ASP A 206 1.76 -6.61 -15.15
CA ASP A 206 1.05 -7.19 -16.29
C ASP A 206 0.33 -8.47 -15.84
N ALA A 207 -0.96 -8.34 -15.52
CA ALA A 207 -1.81 -9.41 -15.02
C ALA A 207 -3.21 -9.31 -15.64
N THR A 208 -4.14 -10.21 -15.26
CA THR A 208 -5.55 -10.18 -15.71
C THR A 208 -6.20 -8.81 -15.44
N THR A 209 -5.95 -8.23 -14.27
CA THR A 209 -6.18 -6.81 -13.98
C THR A 209 -4.82 -6.14 -13.91
N ALA A 210 -4.61 -5.08 -14.68
CA ALA A 210 -3.35 -4.35 -14.66
C ALA A 210 -3.23 -3.56 -13.35
N GLY A 211 -2.12 -3.72 -12.62
CA GLY A 211 -1.86 -3.01 -11.37
C GLY A 211 -0.80 -1.92 -11.54
N VAL A 212 -1.18 -0.64 -11.49
CA VAL A 212 -0.21 0.45 -11.59
C VAL A 212 0.43 0.71 -10.23
N PHE A 213 1.75 0.66 -10.19
CA PHE A 213 2.55 1.00 -9.00
C PHE A 213 2.99 2.45 -9.01
N GLN A 214 3.66 2.90 -10.08
CA GLN A 214 4.16 4.27 -10.16
C GLN A 214 3.90 4.84 -11.55
N LEU A 215 3.58 6.13 -11.59
CA LEU A 215 3.42 6.90 -12.79
C LEU A 215 3.83 8.35 -12.52
N ALA A 216 4.65 8.90 -13.40
CA ALA A 216 4.88 10.33 -13.50
C ALA A 216 4.68 10.77 -14.97
N ALA A 217 4.18 11.98 -15.17
CA ALA A 217 3.93 12.55 -16.50
C ALA A 217 3.91 14.08 -16.42
N ASP A 218 4.28 14.75 -17.50
CA ASP A 218 4.34 16.21 -17.57
C ASP A 218 2.94 16.85 -17.57
N ASP A 219 1.95 16.15 -18.16
CA ASP A 219 0.57 16.62 -18.25
C ASP A 219 -0.46 15.48 -18.07
N ASP A 220 -1.74 15.85 -18.01
CA ASP A 220 -2.84 14.91 -17.78
C ASP A 220 -3.12 14.02 -19.02
N GLU A 221 -2.86 14.51 -20.23
CA GLU A 221 -2.98 13.73 -21.46
C GLU A 221 -1.93 12.62 -21.51
N ALA A 222 -0.69 12.91 -21.14
CA ALA A 222 0.38 11.92 -21.04
C ALA A 222 0.06 10.85 -19.97
N ALA A 223 -0.40 11.28 -18.80
CA ALA A 223 -0.84 10.35 -17.75
C ALA A 223 -1.99 9.46 -18.23
N ALA A 224 -2.98 10.03 -18.90
CA ALA A 224 -4.11 9.29 -19.43
C ALA A 224 -3.70 8.26 -20.50
N ALA A 225 -2.79 8.64 -21.41
CA ALA A 225 -2.28 7.74 -22.45
C ALA A 225 -1.53 6.55 -21.82
N LEU A 226 -0.69 6.80 -20.81
CA LEU A 226 0.04 5.76 -20.09
C LEU A 226 -0.88 4.80 -19.31
N LEU A 227 -1.91 5.32 -18.63
CA LEU A 227 -2.91 4.49 -17.94
C LEU A 227 -3.69 3.62 -18.92
N CYS A 228 -4.15 4.19 -20.05
CA CYS A 228 -4.84 3.43 -21.10
C CYS A 228 -3.95 2.34 -21.70
N ALA A 229 -2.68 2.66 -21.97
CA ALA A 229 -1.72 1.69 -22.52
C ALA A 229 -1.37 0.58 -21.53
N ALA A 230 -1.23 0.89 -20.24
CA ALA A 230 -1.03 -0.12 -19.19
C ALA A 230 -2.24 -1.03 -19.03
N ALA A 231 -3.46 -0.48 -19.09
CA ALA A 231 -4.70 -1.24 -19.08
C ALA A 231 -4.80 -2.18 -20.29
N ASN A 232 -4.47 -1.69 -21.49
CA ASN A 232 -4.48 -2.47 -22.72
C ASN A 232 -5.77 -3.29 -22.92
N GLY A 233 -6.93 -2.64 -22.79
CA GLY A 233 -8.24 -3.28 -22.90
C GLY A 233 -8.66 -4.16 -21.72
N ARG A 234 -7.97 -4.09 -20.59
CA ARG A 234 -8.28 -4.79 -19.33
C ARG A 234 -8.68 -3.79 -18.26
N ASP A 235 -9.24 -4.31 -17.18
CA ASP A 235 -9.42 -3.52 -15.96
C ASP A 235 -8.05 -3.10 -15.42
N LEU A 236 -8.01 -1.89 -14.85
CA LEU A 236 -6.81 -1.33 -14.24
C LEU A 236 -7.10 -0.99 -12.77
N HIS A 237 -6.15 -1.33 -11.90
CA HIS A 237 -6.21 -1.04 -10.47
C HIS A 237 -5.06 -0.15 -10.06
N VAL A 238 -5.35 0.86 -9.23
CA VAL A 238 -4.35 1.74 -8.63
C VAL A 238 -4.61 1.82 -7.13
N THR A 239 -3.68 1.31 -6.34
CA THR A 239 -3.75 1.35 -4.88
C THR A 239 -3.09 2.61 -4.36
N ASN A 240 -3.72 3.29 -3.42
CA ASN A 240 -3.13 4.39 -2.65
C ASN A 240 -2.55 5.52 -3.52
N ALA A 241 -3.27 5.94 -4.57
CA ALA A 241 -2.91 7.15 -5.31
C ALA A 241 -3.29 8.40 -4.50
N PRO A 242 -2.40 9.41 -4.35
CA PRO A 242 -2.75 10.68 -3.74
C PRO A 242 -3.99 11.29 -4.40
N VAL A 243 -5.00 11.68 -3.60
CA VAL A 243 -6.29 12.16 -4.13
C VAL A 243 -6.12 13.44 -4.92
N ASP A 244 -5.27 14.35 -4.46
CA ASP A 244 -4.97 15.62 -5.13
C ASP A 244 -3.94 15.47 -6.27
N GLY A 245 -3.42 14.26 -6.47
CA GLY A 245 -2.41 13.95 -7.48
C GLY A 245 -2.99 13.82 -8.91
N ARG A 246 -2.13 13.98 -9.91
CA ARG A 246 -2.47 13.85 -11.34
C ARG A 246 -3.14 12.51 -11.66
N VAL A 247 -2.60 11.41 -11.13
CA VAL A 247 -3.13 10.06 -11.39
C VAL A 247 -4.59 9.95 -10.97
N SER A 248 -4.94 10.39 -9.75
CA SER A 248 -6.31 10.34 -9.23
C SER A 248 -7.26 11.23 -10.03
N ARG A 249 -6.84 12.43 -10.40
CA ARG A 249 -7.63 13.35 -11.25
C ARG A 249 -7.93 12.72 -12.60
N VAL A 250 -6.92 12.20 -13.27
CA VAL A 250 -7.09 11.55 -14.60
C VAL A 250 -7.96 10.31 -14.49
N LEU A 251 -7.80 9.48 -13.45
CA LEU A 251 -8.65 8.31 -13.23
C LEU A 251 -10.13 8.71 -13.06
N ALA A 252 -10.41 9.74 -12.27
CA ALA A 252 -11.76 10.24 -12.05
C ALA A 252 -12.39 10.77 -13.37
N GLU A 253 -11.65 11.54 -14.15
CA GLU A 253 -12.08 12.06 -15.47
C GLU A 253 -12.34 10.95 -16.49
N ARG A 254 -11.63 9.81 -16.36
CA ARG A 254 -11.82 8.62 -17.20
C ARG A 254 -12.92 7.70 -16.72
N GLY A 255 -13.62 8.05 -15.62
CA GLY A 255 -14.73 7.29 -15.09
C GLY A 255 -14.30 6.09 -14.22
N ALA A 256 -13.12 6.16 -13.63
CA ALA A 256 -12.70 5.16 -12.65
C ALA A 256 -13.60 5.21 -11.41
N ASN A 257 -13.83 4.04 -10.82
CA ASN A 257 -14.55 3.92 -9.57
C ASN A 257 -13.58 4.06 -8.38
N ALA A 258 -13.85 4.98 -7.47
CA ALA A 258 -13.18 5.02 -6.19
C ALA A 258 -13.69 3.87 -5.30
N ILE A 259 -12.86 2.86 -5.05
CA ILE A 259 -13.20 1.70 -4.23
C ILE A 259 -13.15 2.06 -2.75
N ALA A 260 -12.13 2.81 -2.35
CA ALA A 260 -11.94 3.26 -0.98
C ALA A 260 -11.15 4.58 -0.94
N GLY A 261 -11.50 5.44 0.01
CA GLY A 261 -10.68 6.54 0.47
C GLY A 261 -9.90 6.12 1.72
N GLN A 262 -8.66 6.56 1.83
CA GLN A 262 -7.80 6.30 2.98
C GLN A 262 -7.10 7.59 3.39
N ARG A 263 -6.72 7.67 4.67
CA ARG A 263 -5.81 8.69 5.18
C ARG A 263 -4.43 8.07 5.34
N GLU A 264 -3.43 8.67 4.72
CA GLU A 264 -2.03 8.37 5.08
C GLU A 264 -1.70 9.17 6.33
N MET A 265 -1.25 8.48 7.37
CA MET A 265 -0.91 9.10 8.64
C MET A 265 0.53 8.78 9.04
N ARG A 266 1.15 9.70 9.76
CA ARG A 266 2.55 9.61 10.20
C ARG A 266 2.69 9.97 11.67
N LEU A 267 3.55 9.22 12.36
CA LEU A 267 4.03 9.53 13.70
C LEU A 267 5.55 9.71 13.64
N ASP A 268 6.05 10.85 14.10
CA ASP A 268 7.48 11.06 14.30
C ASP A 268 7.89 10.46 15.64
N LEU A 269 8.86 9.55 15.58
CA LEU A 269 9.47 8.95 16.76
C LEU A 269 10.64 9.84 17.18
N SER A 270 10.35 10.94 17.87
CA SER A 270 11.42 11.80 18.41
C SER A 270 12.37 10.99 19.30
N PRO A 271 13.69 11.30 19.30
CA PRO A 271 14.65 10.64 20.15
C PRO A 271 14.38 10.88 21.64
#